data_c8828d91a60c4464ad8b6cc3dc442ee5
#
_entry.id   c8828d91a60c4464ad8b6cc3dc442ee5
#
_cell.length_a   1.000
_cell.length_b   1.000
_cell.length_c   1.000
_cell.angle_alpha   90.00
_cell.angle_beta   90.00
_cell.angle_gamma   90.00
#
_symmetry.space_group_name_H-M   'P 1'
#
loop_
_entity.id
_entity.type
_entity.pdbx_description
1 polymer ?
#
loop_
_entity_poly.entity_id
_entity_poly.type
_entity_poly.pdbx_seq_one_letter_code
_entity_poly.pdbx_strand_id
1 'polypeptide(L)'
;FFVRSRTSFKKSSVNDVIIDQTPLMRLFKRYAMKVSVGGYGNSKSETAVLVPSERRGNIKRQFMAYFPFLIPGGRLLHAGRDKKTKSRFLYFPRLYFCIATAAAVIPAVIFPKFARFILFLYLVTAAVLLYYSYLCIFDFRFGKLRIGDNIYAQGIKGFNTYEFYCPKENVGEIKIIRTLPARKYGTCTVTVSVRSESADSVTVRHLDYGSVKQNIFEAYNIKV
;
A
#
# COMPACT_ATOMS: atom_id res chain seq x y z
N PHE A 1 -3.98 7.06 33.28
CA PHE A 1 -5.37 7.37 32.90
C PHE A 1 -5.68 6.58 31.60
N PHE A 2 -6.50 5.53 31.72
CA PHE A 2 -6.96 4.78 30.56
C PHE A 2 -8.30 5.38 30.10
N VAL A 3 -8.29 6.08 28.99
CA VAL A 3 -9.53 6.53 28.34
C VAL A 3 -10.13 5.35 27.56
N ARG A 4 -11.28 4.87 27.98
CA ARG A 4 -12.03 3.83 27.28
C ARG A 4 -13.13 4.49 26.44
N SER A 5 -12.91 4.64 25.13
CA SER A 5 -13.95 5.08 24.21
C SER A 5 -14.69 3.88 23.63
N ARG A 6 -16.01 3.97 23.55
CA ARG A 6 -16.87 3.02 22.83
C ARG A 6 -17.49 3.73 21.65
N THR A 7 -17.22 3.21 20.46
CA THR A 7 -17.79 3.75 19.22
C THR A 7 -18.70 2.69 18.62
N SER A 8 -19.93 3.06 18.30
CA SER A 8 -20.86 2.22 17.56
C SER A 8 -21.19 2.89 16.23
N PHE A 9 -21.20 2.12 15.14
CA PHE A 9 -21.55 2.61 13.81
C PHE A 9 -22.40 1.57 13.07
N LYS A 10 -23.21 2.05 12.12
CA LYS A 10 -24.01 1.16 11.26
C LYS A 10 -23.11 0.50 10.23
N LYS A 11 -23.34 -0.78 9.92
CA LYS A 11 -22.61 -1.50 8.87
C LYS A 11 -22.69 -0.81 7.51
N SER A 12 -23.81 -0.19 7.19
CA SER A 12 -24.05 0.56 5.95
C SER A 12 -23.24 1.86 5.85
N SER A 13 -22.72 2.37 6.97
CA SER A 13 -21.88 3.58 6.99
C SER A 13 -20.39 3.29 6.83
N VAL A 14 -20.00 2.01 6.68
CA VAL A 14 -18.62 1.63 6.49
C VAL A 14 -18.19 1.91 5.06
N ASN A 15 -17.25 2.84 4.88
CA ASN A 15 -16.70 3.19 3.57
C ASN A 15 -15.62 2.20 3.13
N ASP A 16 -14.71 1.87 4.03
CA ASP A 16 -13.64 0.92 3.79
C ASP A 16 -13.10 0.33 5.09
N VAL A 17 -12.35 -0.76 4.96
CA VAL A 17 -11.62 -1.40 6.05
C VAL A 17 -10.16 -1.56 5.64
N ILE A 18 -9.27 -1.08 6.47
CA ILE A 18 -7.83 -1.18 6.26
C ILE A 18 -7.22 -2.05 7.36
N ILE A 19 -6.54 -3.11 6.97
CA ILE A 19 -5.68 -3.88 7.86
C ILE A 19 -4.25 -3.45 7.59
N ASP A 20 -3.65 -2.68 8.49
CA ASP A 20 -2.31 -2.16 8.32
C ASP A 20 -1.29 -2.80 9.27
N GLN A 21 -0.04 -2.68 8.88
CA GLN A 21 1.09 -3.18 9.64
C GLN A 21 2.25 -2.20 9.52
N THR A 22 2.57 -1.53 10.61
CA THR A 22 3.74 -0.66 10.71
C THR A 22 5.04 -1.49 10.77
N PRO A 23 6.22 -0.91 10.55
CA PRO A 23 7.50 -1.62 10.67
C PRO A 23 7.69 -2.30 12.03
N LEU A 24 7.33 -1.62 13.12
CA LEU A 24 7.40 -2.17 14.46
C LEU A 24 6.42 -3.33 14.67
N MET A 25 5.17 -3.17 14.21
CA MET A 25 4.19 -4.25 14.25
C MET A 25 4.62 -5.47 13.42
N ARG A 26 5.36 -5.24 12.32
CA ARG A 26 5.91 -6.32 11.49
C ARG A 26 6.94 -7.16 12.25
N LEU A 27 7.80 -6.52 13.02
CA LEU A 27 8.78 -7.21 13.86
C LEU A 27 8.07 -8.16 14.86
N PHE A 28 6.95 -7.73 15.44
CA PHE A 28 6.16 -8.52 16.40
C PHE A 28 5.03 -9.34 15.74
N LYS A 29 4.95 -9.40 14.41
CA LYS A 29 3.88 -10.08 13.64
C LYS A 29 2.47 -9.66 14.08
N ARG A 30 2.30 -8.38 14.42
CA ARG A 30 1.05 -7.74 14.81
C ARG A 30 0.47 -6.97 13.63
N TYR A 31 -0.84 -6.74 13.67
CA TYR A 31 -1.62 -6.01 12.67
C TYR A 31 -2.62 -5.12 13.39
N ALA A 32 -3.00 -4.01 12.79
CA ALA A 32 -4.10 -3.17 13.25
C ALA A 32 -5.23 -3.20 12.20
N MET A 33 -6.48 -3.14 12.66
CA MET A 33 -7.63 -3.01 11.79
C MET A 33 -8.29 -1.67 12.03
N LYS A 34 -8.43 -0.89 10.96
CA LYS A 34 -9.03 0.43 10.94
C LYS A 34 -10.25 0.41 10.02
N VAL A 35 -11.24 1.19 10.37
CA VAL A 35 -12.48 1.32 9.60
C VAL A 35 -12.72 2.80 9.34
N SER A 36 -12.98 3.14 8.09
CA SER A 36 -13.43 4.47 7.70
C SER A 36 -14.97 4.47 7.66
N VAL A 37 -15.59 5.39 8.38
CA VAL A 37 -17.05 5.47 8.51
C VAL A 37 -17.51 6.81 7.96
N GLY A 38 -18.47 6.80 7.04
CA GLY A 38 -19.06 8.01 6.49
C GLY A 38 -19.93 8.74 7.53
N GLY A 39 -19.78 10.06 7.60
CA GLY A 39 -20.60 10.91 8.48
C GLY A 39 -20.24 10.88 9.96
N TYR A 40 -19.08 10.37 10.32
CA TYR A 40 -18.59 10.36 11.70
C TYR A 40 -17.48 11.40 11.88
N GLY A 41 -17.71 12.36 12.82
CA GLY A 41 -16.71 13.34 13.23
C GLY A 41 -16.91 14.75 12.67
N ASN A 42 -16.62 15.76 13.50
CA ASN A 42 -16.62 17.20 13.16
C ASN A 42 -15.35 17.63 12.41
N SER A 43 -14.45 16.72 12.11
CA SER A 43 -13.19 17.00 11.42
C SER A 43 -12.77 15.83 10.53
N LYS A 44 -12.49 16.16 9.28
CA LYS A 44 -11.79 15.38 8.26
C LYS A 44 -11.41 13.94 8.68
N SER A 45 -12.26 12.97 8.26
CA SER A 45 -11.96 11.53 8.21
C SER A 45 -11.36 10.90 9.46
N GLU A 46 -12.15 10.66 10.47
CA GLU A 46 -11.70 9.80 11.55
C GLU A 46 -11.81 8.33 11.12
N THR A 47 -10.67 7.74 10.82
CA THR A 47 -10.55 6.28 10.74
C THR A 47 -10.62 5.74 12.16
N ALA A 48 -11.71 5.06 12.50
CA ALA A 48 -11.84 4.40 13.79
C ALA A 48 -10.91 3.18 13.85
N VAL A 49 -10.05 3.12 14.85
CA VAL A 49 -9.23 1.95 15.10
C VAL A 49 -10.08 0.90 15.82
N LEU A 50 -10.47 -0.14 15.09
CA LEU A 50 -11.30 -1.22 15.65
C LEU A 50 -10.47 -2.20 16.46
N VAL A 51 -9.29 -2.56 15.96
CA VAL A 51 -8.35 -3.48 16.60
C VAL A 51 -6.96 -2.88 16.55
N PRO A 52 -6.42 -2.39 17.67
CA PRO A 52 -5.16 -1.64 17.65
C PRO A 52 -3.93 -2.52 17.42
N SER A 53 -3.94 -3.77 17.87
CA SER A 53 -2.79 -4.68 17.71
C SER A 53 -3.18 -6.13 18.00
N GLU A 54 -3.20 -6.96 16.94
CA GLU A 54 -3.53 -8.38 17.06
C GLU A 54 -2.72 -9.26 16.10
N ARG A 55 -2.69 -10.56 16.34
CA ARG A 55 -2.09 -11.55 15.42
C ARG A 55 -2.96 -11.71 14.18
N ARG A 56 -2.33 -12.02 13.03
CA ARG A 56 -3.04 -12.14 11.74
C ARG A 56 -4.25 -13.08 11.77
N GLY A 57 -4.15 -14.22 12.45
CA GLY A 57 -5.25 -15.18 12.54
C GLY A 57 -6.48 -14.62 13.23
N ASN A 58 -6.28 -13.89 14.33
CA ASN A 58 -7.36 -13.26 15.09
C ASN A 58 -8.00 -12.12 14.31
N ILE A 59 -7.19 -11.24 13.69
CA ILE A 59 -7.72 -10.15 12.84
C ILE A 59 -8.55 -10.70 11.68
N LYS A 60 -8.06 -11.75 11.02
CA LYS A 60 -8.82 -12.36 9.93
C LYS A 60 -10.15 -12.94 10.40
N ARG A 61 -10.18 -13.59 11.57
CA ARG A 61 -11.40 -14.10 12.19
C ARG A 61 -12.37 -12.98 12.54
N GLN A 62 -11.87 -11.89 13.14
CA GLN A 62 -12.68 -10.72 13.47
C GLN A 62 -13.19 -10.02 12.21
N PHE A 63 -12.36 -9.84 11.19
CA PHE A 63 -12.78 -9.29 9.90
C PHE A 63 -13.92 -10.08 9.29
N MET A 64 -13.80 -11.41 9.24
CA MET A 64 -14.86 -12.30 8.72
C MET A 64 -16.14 -12.23 9.56
N ALA A 65 -16.03 -12.04 10.87
CA ALA A 65 -17.18 -11.92 11.77
C ALA A 65 -17.91 -10.58 11.63
N TYR A 66 -17.17 -9.47 11.50
CA TYR A 66 -17.74 -8.11 11.44
C TYR A 66 -18.12 -7.68 10.03
N PHE A 67 -17.33 -8.06 9.03
CA PHE A 67 -17.42 -7.56 7.65
C PHE A 67 -17.51 -8.70 6.61
N PRO A 68 -18.39 -9.70 6.77
CA PRO A 68 -18.52 -10.81 5.81
C PRO A 68 -18.94 -10.30 4.41
N PHE A 69 -19.64 -9.16 4.34
CA PHE A 69 -20.09 -8.53 3.11
C PHE A 69 -18.96 -7.88 2.30
N LEU A 70 -17.78 -7.66 2.88
CA LEU A 70 -16.60 -7.10 2.21
C LEU A 70 -15.69 -8.16 1.59
N ILE A 71 -16.08 -9.43 1.62
CA ILE A 71 -15.27 -10.49 0.99
C ILE A 71 -15.19 -10.23 -0.50
N PRO A 72 -13.99 -10.04 -1.07
CA PRO A 72 -13.85 -9.66 -2.47
C PRO A 72 -14.15 -10.83 -3.39
N GLY A 73 -15.06 -10.61 -4.34
CA GLY A 73 -15.29 -11.45 -5.52
C GLY A 73 -14.29 -11.15 -6.65
N GLY A 74 -14.42 -11.82 -7.79
CA GLY A 74 -13.66 -11.54 -9.00
C GLY A 74 -12.24 -12.12 -9.06
N ARG A 75 -11.53 -11.81 -10.15
CA ARG A 75 -10.19 -12.35 -10.44
C ARG A 75 -9.11 -11.61 -9.65
N LEU A 76 -8.21 -12.37 -9.03
CA LEU A 76 -7.06 -11.81 -8.32
C LEU A 76 -5.93 -11.49 -9.30
N LEU A 77 -5.53 -10.24 -9.34
CA LEU A 77 -4.37 -9.74 -10.06
C LEU A 77 -3.18 -9.64 -9.11
N HIS A 78 -2.03 -10.14 -9.55
CA HIS A 78 -0.78 -10.07 -8.81
C HIS A 78 0.14 -9.04 -9.45
N ALA A 79 0.75 -8.19 -8.64
CA ALA A 79 1.83 -7.32 -9.08
C ALA A 79 3.06 -8.17 -9.45
N GLY A 80 3.78 -7.75 -10.49
CA GLY A 80 5.09 -8.32 -10.80
C GLY A 80 5.12 -9.81 -11.16
N ARG A 81 4.05 -10.35 -11.74
CA ARG A 81 3.98 -11.77 -12.15
C ARG A 81 5.10 -12.19 -13.11
N ASP A 82 5.65 -11.24 -13.88
CA ASP A 82 6.71 -11.50 -14.83
C ASP A 82 8.10 -11.21 -14.21
N LYS A 83 9.07 -12.14 -14.39
CA LYS A 83 10.45 -12.00 -13.87
C LYS A 83 11.15 -10.72 -14.38
N LYS A 84 10.84 -10.27 -15.60
CA LYS A 84 11.36 -9.02 -16.19
C LYS A 84 10.91 -7.78 -15.40
N THR A 85 9.80 -7.84 -14.72
CA THR A 85 9.25 -6.73 -13.93
C THR A 85 9.99 -6.54 -12.61
N LYS A 86 10.63 -7.60 -12.06
CA LYS A 86 11.37 -7.54 -10.78
C LYS A 86 12.47 -6.47 -10.77
N SER A 87 13.21 -6.31 -11.87
CA SER A 87 14.30 -5.32 -11.95
C SER A 87 13.81 -3.88 -11.81
N ARG A 88 12.53 -3.60 -12.11
CA ARG A 88 11.93 -2.27 -12.04
C ARG A 88 11.54 -1.84 -10.65
N PHE A 89 11.08 -2.79 -9.82
CA PHE A 89 10.84 -2.49 -8.42
C PHE A 89 12.12 -2.02 -7.71
N LEU A 90 13.27 -2.46 -8.20
CA LEU A 90 14.59 -2.09 -7.68
C LEU A 90 15.26 -0.94 -8.45
N TYR A 91 14.62 -0.39 -9.50
CA TYR A 91 15.24 0.67 -10.30
C TYR A 91 15.53 1.93 -9.46
N PHE A 92 14.52 2.45 -8.77
CA PHE A 92 14.70 3.63 -7.91
C PHE A 92 15.65 3.39 -6.73
N PRO A 93 15.52 2.29 -5.96
CA PRO A 93 16.52 2.00 -4.93
C PRO A 93 17.96 1.95 -5.46
N ARG A 94 18.20 1.32 -6.60
CA ARG A 94 19.52 1.27 -7.22
C ARG A 94 20.03 2.65 -7.63
N LEU A 95 19.18 3.46 -8.26
CA LEU A 95 19.53 4.82 -8.65
C LEU A 95 19.92 5.67 -7.44
N TYR A 96 19.10 5.63 -6.39
CA TYR A 96 19.39 6.36 -5.15
C TYR A 96 20.67 5.85 -4.46
N PHE A 97 20.95 4.55 -4.53
CA PHE A 97 22.19 3.99 -4.01
C PHE A 97 23.41 4.56 -4.76
N CYS A 98 23.36 4.61 -6.08
CA CYS A 98 24.44 5.21 -6.90
C CYS A 98 24.63 6.70 -6.57
N ILE A 99 23.54 7.47 -6.45
CA ILE A 99 23.60 8.89 -6.10
C ILE A 99 24.18 9.07 -4.70
N ALA A 100 23.73 8.32 -3.70
CA ALA A 100 24.23 8.41 -2.34
C ALA A 100 25.70 8.05 -2.24
N THR A 101 26.16 7.05 -3.00
CA THR A 101 27.56 6.66 -3.05
C THR A 101 28.41 7.78 -3.65
N ALA A 102 28.00 8.33 -4.78
CA ALA A 102 28.71 9.47 -5.40
C ALA A 102 28.75 10.68 -4.46
N ALA A 103 27.62 11.02 -3.82
CA ALA A 103 27.51 12.11 -2.84
C ALA A 103 28.36 11.91 -1.59
N ALA A 104 28.72 10.68 -1.24
CA ALA A 104 29.62 10.39 -0.12
C ALA A 104 31.09 10.38 -0.52
N VAL A 105 31.42 9.77 -1.67
CA VAL A 105 32.82 9.60 -2.13
C VAL A 105 33.43 10.95 -2.51
N ILE A 106 32.71 11.77 -3.28
CA ILE A 106 33.26 13.05 -3.76
C ILE A 106 33.69 13.98 -2.60
N PRO A 107 32.85 14.28 -1.58
CA PRO A 107 33.25 15.10 -0.45
C PRO A 107 34.33 14.44 0.44
N ALA A 108 34.31 13.10 0.57
CA ALA A 108 35.30 12.39 1.38
C ALA A 108 36.72 12.53 0.80
N VAL A 109 36.85 12.58 -0.54
CA VAL A 109 38.12 12.82 -1.22
C VAL A 109 38.57 14.28 -1.09
N ILE A 110 37.64 15.23 -1.23
CA ILE A 110 37.95 16.67 -1.16
C ILE A 110 38.27 17.10 0.29
N PHE A 111 37.56 16.56 1.26
CA PHE A 111 37.66 16.93 2.68
C PHE A 111 38.03 15.74 3.57
N PRO A 112 39.25 15.22 3.54
CA PRO A 112 39.61 13.99 4.26
C PRO A 112 39.48 14.12 5.79
N LYS A 113 39.54 15.34 6.34
CA LYS A 113 39.32 15.57 7.79
C LYS A 113 37.90 15.21 8.23
N PHE A 114 36.91 15.30 7.37
CA PHE A 114 35.51 14.99 7.63
C PHE A 114 35.11 13.58 7.16
N ALA A 115 36.03 12.78 6.64
CA ALA A 115 35.73 11.49 6.05
C ALA A 115 34.98 10.54 6.99
N ARG A 116 35.29 10.55 8.32
CA ARG A 116 34.60 9.71 9.30
C ARG A 116 33.13 10.10 9.46
N PHE A 117 32.84 11.40 9.47
CA PHE A 117 31.47 11.89 9.58
C PHE A 117 30.66 11.60 8.31
N ILE A 118 31.28 11.78 7.14
CA ILE A 118 30.66 11.46 5.84
C ILE A 118 30.38 9.95 5.75
N LEU A 119 31.28 9.10 6.22
CA LEU A 119 31.09 7.65 6.26
C LEU A 119 29.92 7.28 7.16
N PHE A 120 29.79 7.89 8.33
CA PHE A 120 28.66 7.67 9.24
C PHE A 120 27.33 8.01 8.56
N LEU A 121 27.22 9.19 7.94
CA LEU A 121 26.04 9.63 7.19
C LEU A 121 25.70 8.67 6.05
N TYR A 122 26.72 8.20 5.33
CA TYR A 122 26.54 7.22 4.26
C TYR A 122 25.99 5.90 4.79
N LEU A 123 26.51 5.39 5.90
CA LEU A 123 26.01 4.14 6.50
C LEU A 123 24.54 4.26 6.93
N VAL A 124 24.13 5.38 7.52
CA VAL A 124 22.73 5.63 7.88
C VAL A 124 21.86 5.67 6.61
N THR A 125 22.29 6.41 5.60
CA THR A 125 21.56 6.49 4.32
C THR A 125 21.46 5.13 3.64
N ALA A 126 22.54 4.36 3.64
CA ALA A 126 22.57 3.00 3.08
C ALA A 126 21.60 2.06 3.81
N ALA A 127 21.50 2.14 5.14
CA ALA A 127 20.55 1.36 5.92
C ALA A 127 19.08 1.69 5.54
N VAL A 128 18.76 2.98 5.39
CA VAL A 128 17.44 3.44 4.95
C VAL A 128 17.12 2.95 3.52
N LEU A 129 18.08 3.03 2.60
CA LEU A 129 17.91 2.56 1.23
C LEU A 129 17.79 1.03 1.13
N LEU A 130 18.50 0.29 1.96
CA LEU A 130 18.34 -1.17 2.06
C LEU A 130 16.94 -1.53 2.56
N TYR A 131 16.44 -0.83 3.57
CA TYR A 131 15.07 -1.02 4.04
C TYR A 131 14.04 -0.67 2.96
N TYR A 132 14.24 0.44 2.24
CA TYR A 132 13.38 0.80 1.11
C TYR A 132 13.41 -0.25 -0.01
N SER A 133 14.60 -0.79 -0.32
CA SER A 133 14.75 -1.89 -1.28
C SER A 133 13.98 -3.15 -0.85
N TYR A 134 14.03 -3.48 0.43
CA TYR A 134 13.24 -4.56 1.01
C TYR A 134 11.74 -4.33 0.81
N LEU A 135 11.23 -3.11 1.05
CA LEU A 135 9.83 -2.77 0.83
C LEU A 135 9.42 -2.89 -0.64
N CYS A 136 10.29 -2.48 -1.58
CA CYS A 136 10.03 -2.63 -3.01
C CYS A 136 9.94 -4.12 -3.41
N ILE A 137 10.80 -4.98 -2.86
CA ILE A 137 10.74 -6.43 -3.08
C ILE A 137 9.47 -7.01 -2.46
N PHE A 138 9.07 -6.51 -1.29
CA PHE A 138 7.84 -6.92 -0.63
C PHE A 138 6.62 -6.57 -1.48
N ASP A 139 6.54 -5.34 -2.02
CA ASP A 139 5.46 -4.89 -2.89
C ASP A 139 5.37 -5.75 -4.17
N PHE A 140 6.53 -6.06 -4.78
CA PHE A 140 6.60 -7.00 -5.90
C PHE A 140 6.02 -8.38 -5.57
N ARG A 141 6.29 -8.89 -4.37
CA ARG A 141 5.90 -10.24 -3.98
C ARG A 141 4.45 -10.32 -3.50
N PHE A 142 3.96 -9.28 -2.84
CA PHE A 142 2.68 -9.28 -2.13
C PHE A 142 1.65 -8.31 -2.68
N GLY A 143 2.02 -7.42 -3.62
CA GLY A 143 1.09 -6.52 -4.28
C GLY A 143 -0.02 -7.29 -4.99
N LYS A 144 -1.27 -7.02 -4.62
CA LYS A 144 -2.46 -7.69 -5.15
C LYS A 144 -3.58 -6.70 -5.35
N LEU A 145 -4.38 -6.95 -6.39
CA LEU A 145 -5.60 -6.21 -6.64
C LEU A 145 -6.69 -7.21 -7.06
N ARG A 146 -7.88 -7.02 -6.55
CA ARG A 146 -9.07 -7.74 -6.98
C ARG A 146 -10.20 -6.74 -7.13
N ILE A 147 -10.83 -6.73 -8.28
CA ILE A 147 -11.94 -5.86 -8.62
C ILE A 147 -13.13 -6.77 -8.93
N GLY A 148 -14.20 -6.62 -8.20
CA GLY A 148 -15.44 -7.38 -8.33
C GLY A 148 -16.57 -6.62 -7.66
N ASP A 149 -17.46 -7.32 -6.95
CA ASP A 149 -18.51 -6.70 -6.13
C ASP A 149 -17.94 -5.89 -4.97
N ASN A 150 -16.76 -6.28 -4.51
CA ASN A 150 -15.94 -5.53 -3.57
C ASN A 150 -14.52 -5.41 -4.12
N ILE A 151 -13.84 -4.33 -3.75
CA ILE A 151 -12.45 -4.11 -4.11
C ILE A 151 -11.54 -4.57 -2.96
N TYR A 152 -10.54 -5.34 -3.32
CA TYR A 152 -9.44 -5.70 -2.44
C TYR A 152 -8.12 -5.23 -3.04
N ALA A 153 -7.33 -4.53 -2.26
CA ALA A 153 -5.99 -4.14 -2.65
C ALA A 153 -5.00 -4.45 -1.53
N GLN A 154 -3.85 -4.96 -1.89
CA GLN A 154 -2.75 -5.21 -0.96
C GLN A 154 -1.48 -4.57 -1.50
N GLY A 155 -0.75 -3.83 -0.66
CA GLY A 155 0.46 -3.14 -1.09
C GLY A 155 1.17 -2.46 0.06
N ILE A 156 1.94 -1.41 -0.30
CA ILE A 156 2.74 -0.62 0.63
C ILE A 156 2.40 0.85 0.48
N LYS A 157 2.16 1.52 1.60
CA LYS A 157 2.01 2.98 1.70
C LYS A 157 3.10 3.51 2.64
N GLY A 158 4.14 4.17 2.06
CA GLY A 158 5.33 4.54 2.81
C GLY A 158 6.06 3.30 3.34
N PHE A 159 6.23 3.19 4.65
CA PHE A 159 6.86 2.04 5.31
C PHE A 159 5.86 0.99 5.82
N ASN A 160 4.56 1.25 5.71
CA ASN A 160 3.51 0.37 6.19
C ASN A 160 3.02 -0.54 5.07
N THR A 161 2.73 -1.80 5.40
CA THR A 161 1.97 -2.70 4.53
C THR A 161 0.50 -2.61 4.89
N TYR A 162 -0.36 -2.73 3.89
CA TYR A 162 -1.80 -2.67 4.10
C TYR A 162 -2.54 -3.72 3.26
N GLU A 163 -3.67 -4.15 3.78
CA GLU A 163 -4.73 -4.85 3.07
C GLU A 163 -5.98 -3.96 3.15
N PHE A 164 -6.51 -3.59 2.01
CA PHE A 164 -7.62 -2.66 1.87
C PHE A 164 -8.84 -3.37 1.31
N TYR A 165 -9.99 -3.11 1.89
CA TYR A 165 -11.27 -3.67 1.49
C TYR A 165 -12.30 -2.55 1.39
N CYS A 166 -12.98 -2.44 0.24
CA CYS A 166 -13.95 -1.39 -0.03
C CYS A 166 -15.14 -1.96 -0.81
N PRO A 167 -16.40 -1.64 -0.44
CA PRO A 167 -17.55 -1.93 -1.26
C PRO A 167 -17.45 -1.19 -2.60
N LYS A 168 -17.88 -1.81 -3.69
CA LYS A 168 -17.87 -1.20 -5.02
C LYS A 168 -18.59 0.15 -5.07
N GLU A 169 -19.68 0.28 -4.31
CA GLU A 169 -20.54 1.47 -4.25
C GLU A 169 -19.80 2.68 -3.65
N ASN A 170 -18.84 2.45 -2.79
CA ASN A 170 -18.07 3.49 -2.11
C ASN A 170 -16.80 3.90 -2.87
N VAL A 171 -16.56 3.30 -4.04
CA VAL A 171 -15.44 3.69 -4.90
C VAL A 171 -15.75 5.00 -5.60
N GLY A 172 -14.90 5.99 -5.40
CA GLY A 172 -15.00 7.29 -6.05
C GLY A 172 -14.34 7.31 -7.42
N GLU A 173 -13.10 6.81 -7.49
CA GLU A 173 -12.30 6.83 -8.71
C GLU A 173 -11.37 5.62 -8.78
N ILE A 174 -11.22 5.05 -9.97
CA ILE A 174 -10.16 4.10 -10.30
C ILE A 174 -9.26 4.73 -11.35
N LYS A 175 -8.07 5.16 -10.94
CA LYS A 175 -7.09 5.80 -11.81
C LYS A 175 -6.04 4.81 -12.28
N ILE A 176 -5.87 4.70 -13.59
CA ILE A 176 -4.83 3.86 -14.21
C ILE A 176 -3.73 4.77 -14.76
N ILE A 177 -2.53 4.62 -14.25
CA ILE A 177 -1.36 5.38 -14.66
C ILE A 177 -0.39 4.47 -15.40
N ARG A 178 -0.01 4.87 -16.61
CA ARG A 178 1.01 4.19 -17.42
C ARG A 178 2.13 5.16 -17.75
N THR A 179 3.26 5.04 -17.06
CA THR A 179 4.48 5.78 -17.41
C THR A 179 5.09 5.24 -18.70
N LEU A 180 5.93 6.02 -19.38
CA LEU A 180 6.63 5.57 -20.61
C LEU A 180 7.32 4.20 -20.42
N PRO A 181 8.09 3.98 -19.34
CA PRO A 181 8.65 2.65 -19.10
C PRO A 181 7.58 1.58 -18.85
N ALA A 182 6.47 1.90 -18.20
CA ALA A 182 5.38 0.94 -17.95
C ALA A 182 4.69 0.52 -19.25
N ARG A 183 4.57 1.43 -20.22
CA ARG A 183 4.03 1.11 -21.57
C ARG A 183 4.88 0.07 -22.28
N LYS A 184 6.22 0.22 -22.26
CA LYS A 184 7.16 -0.71 -22.90
C LYS A 184 7.01 -2.17 -22.40
N TYR A 185 6.55 -2.35 -21.17
CA TYR A 185 6.45 -3.68 -20.54
C TYR A 185 5.00 -4.11 -20.25
N GLY A 186 4.02 -3.41 -20.80
CA GLY A 186 2.62 -3.78 -20.65
C GLY A 186 2.08 -3.65 -19.22
N THR A 187 2.76 -2.88 -18.34
CA THR A 187 2.35 -2.74 -16.94
C THR A 187 1.67 -1.40 -16.67
N CYS A 188 0.90 -1.33 -15.58
CA CYS A 188 0.27 -0.11 -15.09
C CYS A 188 0.29 -0.03 -13.57
N THR A 189 0.03 1.15 -13.07
CA THR A 189 -0.24 1.42 -11.65
C THR A 189 -1.71 1.76 -11.52
N VAL A 190 -2.40 1.11 -10.60
CA VAL A 190 -3.82 1.35 -10.33
C VAL A 190 -3.93 2.01 -8.96
N THR A 191 -4.60 3.16 -8.93
CA THR A 191 -4.96 3.87 -7.70
C THR A 191 -6.48 3.81 -7.56
N VAL A 192 -6.95 3.33 -6.44
CA VAL A 192 -8.36 3.30 -6.08
C VAL A 192 -8.59 4.34 -5.00
N SER A 193 -9.49 5.27 -5.23
CA SER A 193 -9.89 6.31 -4.27
C SER A 193 -11.32 6.04 -3.81
N VAL A 194 -11.56 6.20 -2.51
CA VAL A 194 -12.87 6.02 -1.90
C VAL A 194 -13.64 7.33 -1.93
N ARG A 195 -14.95 7.25 -2.03
CA ARG A 195 -15.87 8.38 -1.81
C ARG A 195 -15.91 8.72 -0.32
N SER A 196 -14.89 9.40 0.17
CA SER A 196 -14.86 9.92 1.53
C SER A 196 -14.28 11.31 1.50
N GLU A 197 -14.62 12.14 2.47
CA GLU A 197 -14.03 13.47 2.64
C GLU A 197 -12.52 13.42 2.88
N SER A 198 -12.02 12.32 3.42
CA SER A 198 -10.61 11.98 3.46
C SER A 198 -10.26 11.21 2.20
N ALA A 199 -9.71 11.81 1.22
CA ALA A 199 -9.23 11.19 -0.01
C ALA A 199 -8.30 9.96 0.21
N ASP A 200 -8.80 8.95 0.95
CA ASP A 200 -8.07 7.72 1.17
C ASP A 200 -7.93 7.00 -0.16
N SER A 201 -6.72 6.93 -0.63
CA SER A 201 -6.38 6.27 -1.87
C SER A 201 -5.37 5.15 -1.63
N VAL A 202 -5.57 4.08 -2.36
CA VAL A 202 -4.73 2.90 -2.30
C VAL A 202 -4.12 2.66 -3.67
N THR A 203 -2.82 2.44 -3.72
CA THR A 203 -2.08 2.32 -4.98
C THR A 203 -1.39 0.96 -5.07
N VAL A 204 -1.72 0.19 -6.10
CA VAL A 204 -1.03 -1.06 -6.44
C VAL A 204 -0.22 -0.85 -7.72
N ARG A 205 1.07 -1.17 -7.67
CA ARG A 205 2.01 -0.91 -8.76
C ARG A 205 2.30 -2.15 -9.58
N HIS A 206 2.70 -1.92 -10.83
CA HIS A 206 3.21 -2.96 -11.73
C HIS A 206 2.26 -4.14 -11.98
N LEU A 207 0.98 -3.84 -12.11
CA LEU A 207 -0.04 -4.78 -12.57
C LEU A 207 0.01 -4.93 -14.10
N ASP A 208 -0.38 -6.09 -14.61
CA ASP A 208 -0.56 -6.28 -16.04
C ASP A 208 -1.75 -5.44 -16.56
N TYR A 209 -1.48 -4.57 -17.54
CA TYR A 209 -2.47 -3.62 -18.04
C TYR A 209 -3.67 -4.31 -18.71
N GLY A 210 -3.40 -5.37 -19.50
CA GLY A 210 -4.47 -6.11 -20.18
C GLY A 210 -5.45 -6.74 -19.18
N SER A 211 -4.91 -7.40 -18.16
CA SER A 211 -5.70 -8.02 -17.10
C SER A 211 -6.47 -6.99 -16.26
N VAL A 212 -5.89 -5.82 -15.99
CA VAL A 212 -6.57 -4.74 -15.26
C VAL A 212 -7.73 -4.20 -16.08
N LYS A 213 -7.50 -3.91 -17.38
CA LYS A 213 -8.53 -3.41 -18.30
C LYS A 213 -9.71 -4.37 -18.38
N GLN A 214 -9.44 -5.67 -18.54
CA GLN A 214 -10.47 -6.69 -18.58
C GLN A 214 -11.27 -6.76 -17.27
N ASN A 215 -10.61 -6.77 -16.12
CA ASN A 215 -11.31 -6.82 -14.84
C ASN A 215 -12.18 -5.58 -14.57
N ILE A 216 -11.73 -4.38 -14.96
CA ILE A 216 -12.55 -3.17 -14.84
C ILE A 216 -13.75 -3.24 -15.76
N PHE A 217 -13.56 -3.72 -17.01
CA PHE A 217 -14.67 -3.90 -17.94
C PHE A 217 -15.70 -4.89 -17.38
N GLU A 218 -15.28 -6.05 -16.88
CA GLU A 218 -16.15 -7.05 -16.28
C GLU A 218 -16.89 -6.53 -15.03
N ALA A 219 -16.22 -5.75 -14.17
CA ALA A 219 -16.81 -5.26 -12.93
C ALA A 219 -17.74 -4.06 -13.11
N TYR A 220 -17.42 -3.13 -14.02
CA TYR A 220 -18.11 -1.85 -14.15
C TYR A 220 -18.83 -1.66 -15.49
N ASN A 221 -18.65 -2.59 -16.43
CA ASN A 221 -19.16 -2.50 -17.81
C ASN A 221 -18.72 -1.21 -18.55
N ILE A 222 -17.52 -0.71 -18.23
CA ILE A 222 -16.93 0.52 -18.78
C ILE A 222 -15.73 0.14 -19.64
N LYS A 223 -15.72 0.58 -20.91
CA LYS A 223 -14.52 0.49 -21.77
C LYS A 223 -13.48 1.52 -21.30
N VAL A 224 -12.32 1.07 -20.87
CA VAL A 224 -11.17 1.88 -20.45
C VAL A 224 -10.14 1.97 -21.58
#